data_6f1c10aad4b092ba7b843397101d2518
#
_entry.id   6f1c10aad4b092ba7b843397101d2518
#
_cell.length_a   1.000
_cell.length_b   1.000
_cell.length_c   1.000
_cell.angle_alpha   90.00
_cell.angle_beta   90.00
_cell.angle_gamma   90.00
#
_symmetry.space_group_name_H-M   'P 1'
#
loop_
_entity.id
_entity.type
_entity.pdbx_description
1 polymer ?
#
loop_
_entity_poly.entity_id
_entity_poly.type
_entity_poly.pdbx_seq_one_letter_code
_entity_poly.pdbx_strand_id
1 'polypeptide(L)'
;MIAHVVLLQPRPDLTEGQRRAALETLTSAAAHVPEIRSFRLGRRVTHGLPGYEQAMKQDYEFALIIEVDDVSALKRYLQAPAHRALGDLFSSATAAALAYDYDMT
;
A
#
# COMPACT_ATOMS: atom_id res chain seq x y z
N MET A 1 -0.57 15.40 10.60
CA MET A 1 -0.48 13.98 10.27
C MET A 1 -0.60 13.79 8.77
N ILE A 2 0.34 13.10 8.20
CA ILE A 2 0.32 12.79 6.76
C ILE A 2 -0.12 11.35 6.57
N ALA A 3 -1.07 11.13 5.66
CA ALA A 3 -1.47 9.79 5.25
C ALA A 3 -0.83 9.46 3.90
N HIS A 4 -0.03 8.41 3.87
CA HIS A 4 0.54 7.82 2.66
C HIS A 4 -0.39 6.70 2.23
N VAL A 5 -1.10 6.90 1.12
CA VAL A 5 -2.15 6.00 0.64
C VAL A 5 -1.64 5.28 -0.60
N VAL A 6 -1.54 3.96 -0.51
CA VAL A 6 -1.08 3.13 -1.61
C VAL A 6 -2.20 2.18 -2.01
N LEU A 7 -2.56 2.17 -3.28
CA LEU A 7 -3.48 1.19 -3.84
C LEU A 7 -2.67 0.23 -4.70
N LEU A 8 -2.92 -1.06 -4.55
CA LEU A 8 -2.17 -2.05 -5.31
C LEU A 8 -3.03 -3.21 -5.79
N GLN A 9 -2.70 -3.68 -6.99
CA GLN A 9 -3.29 -4.87 -7.59
C GLN A 9 -2.17 -5.89 -7.81
N PRO A 10 -2.20 -7.03 -7.12
CA PRO A 10 -1.21 -8.09 -7.33
C PRO A 10 -1.28 -8.62 -8.76
N ARG A 11 -0.15 -9.11 -9.24
CA ARG A 11 -0.09 -9.78 -10.54
C ARG A 11 -0.99 -11.02 -10.50
N PRO A 12 -1.76 -11.28 -11.58
CA PRO A 12 -2.68 -12.42 -11.62
C PRO A 12 -1.98 -13.78 -11.69
N ASP A 13 -0.69 -13.79 -12.09
CA ASP A 13 0.09 -15.03 -12.22
C ASP A 13 0.80 -15.44 -10.93
N LEU A 14 0.63 -14.68 -9.83
CA LEU A 14 1.17 -15.07 -8.53
C LEU A 14 0.38 -16.22 -7.94
N THR A 15 1.10 -17.19 -7.38
CA THR A 15 0.47 -18.24 -6.57
C THR A 15 -0.06 -17.63 -5.26
N GLU A 16 -0.96 -18.34 -4.60
CA GLU A 16 -1.48 -17.92 -3.30
C GLU A 16 -0.35 -17.77 -2.28
N GLY A 17 0.63 -18.68 -2.30
CA GLY A 17 1.80 -18.58 -1.43
C GLY A 17 2.65 -17.35 -1.69
N GLN A 18 2.85 -16.99 -2.97
CA GLN A 18 3.58 -15.78 -3.34
C GLN A 18 2.85 -14.52 -2.91
N ARG A 19 1.52 -14.49 -3.06
CA ARG A 19 0.69 -13.36 -2.60
C ARG A 19 0.80 -13.19 -1.09
N ARG A 20 0.70 -14.29 -0.35
CA ARG A 20 0.82 -14.28 1.11
C ARG A 20 2.20 -13.79 1.55
N ALA A 21 3.26 -14.30 0.93
CA ALA A 21 4.63 -13.89 1.23
C ALA A 21 4.83 -12.38 0.98
N ALA A 22 4.28 -11.85 -0.11
CA ALA A 22 4.36 -10.43 -0.42
C ALA A 22 3.67 -9.57 0.65
N LEU A 23 2.46 -9.96 1.07
CA LEU A 23 1.72 -9.24 2.11
C LEU A 23 2.44 -9.31 3.47
N GLU A 24 3.02 -10.44 3.82
CA GLU A 24 3.80 -10.60 5.03
C GLU A 24 5.05 -9.72 5.01
N THR A 25 5.73 -9.62 3.87
CA THR A 25 6.89 -8.75 3.70
C THR A 25 6.49 -7.28 3.91
N LEU A 26 5.37 -6.85 3.35
CA LEU A 26 4.86 -5.49 3.54
C LEU A 26 4.61 -5.20 5.02
N THR A 27 3.92 -6.07 5.70
CA THR A 27 3.57 -5.90 7.12
C THR A 27 4.82 -5.90 7.99
N SER A 28 5.74 -6.81 7.74
CA SER A 28 6.99 -6.93 8.49
C SER A 28 7.88 -5.70 8.31
N ALA A 29 8.01 -5.21 7.07
CA ALA A 29 8.82 -4.02 6.79
C ALA A 29 8.28 -2.79 7.52
N ALA A 30 6.96 -2.63 7.54
CA ALA A 30 6.32 -1.51 8.23
C ALA A 30 6.61 -1.50 9.74
N ALA A 31 6.72 -2.67 10.35
CA ALA A 31 6.99 -2.79 11.78
C ALA A 31 8.39 -2.30 12.19
N HIS A 32 9.30 -2.13 11.23
CA HIS A 32 10.70 -1.75 11.48
C HIS A 32 11.01 -0.29 11.10
N VAL A 33 10.00 0.49 10.75
CA VAL A 33 10.18 1.90 10.38
C VAL A 33 9.71 2.79 11.52
N PRO A 34 10.62 3.52 12.21
CA PRO A 34 10.24 4.30 13.40
C PRO A 34 9.33 5.48 13.08
N GLU A 35 9.33 6.00 11.85
CA GLU A 35 8.49 7.13 11.45
C GLU A 35 7.01 6.76 11.34
N ILE A 36 6.68 5.48 11.20
CA ILE A 36 5.31 5.04 11.01
C ILE A 36 4.57 5.05 12.35
N ARG A 37 3.48 5.82 12.41
CA ARG A 37 2.58 5.90 13.57
C ARG A 37 1.43 4.92 13.46
N SER A 38 0.96 4.67 12.24
CA SER A 38 -0.16 3.77 11.97
C SER A 38 0.06 3.09 10.62
N PHE A 39 -0.19 1.80 10.58
CA PHE A 39 -0.13 1.00 9.36
C PHE A 39 -1.38 0.15 9.28
N ARG A 40 -2.13 0.31 8.22
CA ARG A 40 -3.33 -0.49 7.97
C ARG A 40 -3.33 -1.03 6.55
N LEU A 41 -3.63 -2.30 6.42
CA LEU A 41 -3.78 -2.99 5.15
C LEU A 41 -5.23 -3.44 5.03
N GLY A 42 -5.90 -2.98 3.98
CA GLY A 42 -7.29 -3.33 3.71
C GLY A 42 -7.47 -4.03 2.39
N ARG A 43 -8.49 -4.87 2.31
CA ARG A 43 -8.92 -5.51 1.06
C ARG A 43 -10.17 -4.80 0.55
N ARG A 44 -10.25 -4.63 -0.77
CA ARG A 44 -11.38 -3.98 -1.42
C ARG A 44 -12.68 -4.71 -1.11
N VAL A 45 -13.71 -3.93 -0.79
CA VAL A 45 -15.07 -4.41 -0.60
C VAL A 45 -15.86 -4.14 -1.87
N THR A 46 -16.61 -5.13 -2.33
CA THR A 46 -17.54 -4.97 -3.44
C THR A 46 -18.95 -5.14 -2.90
N HIS A 47 -19.84 -4.17 -3.19
CA HIS A 47 -21.21 -4.15 -2.67
C HIS A 47 -22.27 -4.23 -3.77
N GLY A 48 -21.89 -4.08 -5.03
CA GLY A 48 -22.78 -4.27 -6.17
C GLY A 48 -23.72 -3.11 -6.47
N LEU A 49 -23.62 -1.98 -5.75
CA LEU A 49 -24.47 -0.82 -6.05
C LEU A 49 -24.07 -0.21 -7.39
N PRO A 50 -25.05 0.18 -8.24
CA PRO A 50 -24.75 0.74 -9.56
C PRO A 50 -23.90 2.02 -9.47
N GLY A 51 -22.96 2.17 -10.36
CA GLY A 51 -22.14 3.36 -10.47
C GLY A 51 -20.91 3.41 -9.57
N TYR A 52 -20.62 2.35 -8.84
CA TYR A 52 -19.45 2.27 -7.95
C TYR A 52 -18.38 1.36 -8.53
N GLU A 53 -18.12 0.19 -7.93
CA GLU A 53 -16.99 -0.66 -8.36
C GLU A 53 -17.08 -1.07 -9.84
N GLN A 54 -18.28 -1.22 -10.38
CA GLN A 54 -18.46 -1.60 -11.78
C GLN A 54 -18.03 -0.48 -12.74
N ALA A 55 -18.03 0.77 -12.27
CA ALA A 55 -17.66 1.93 -13.09
C ALA A 55 -16.15 2.22 -13.06
N MET A 56 -15.41 1.57 -12.19
CA MET A 56 -13.97 1.80 -12.06
C MET A 56 -13.23 1.06 -13.16
N LYS A 57 -12.30 1.76 -13.83
CA LYS A 57 -11.50 1.18 -14.92
C LYS A 57 -10.39 0.29 -14.43
N GLN A 58 -9.85 0.60 -13.24
CA GLN A 58 -8.76 -0.15 -12.63
C GLN A 58 -9.23 -0.77 -11.33
N ASP A 59 -8.90 -2.04 -11.15
CA ASP A 59 -9.15 -2.75 -9.91
C ASP A 59 -7.89 -2.71 -9.04
N TYR A 60 -8.07 -2.35 -7.76
CA TYR A 60 -7.01 -2.41 -6.76
C TYR A 60 -7.52 -3.23 -5.59
N GLU A 61 -7.03 -4.45 -5.48
CA GLU A 61 -7.49 -5.39 -4.45
C GLU A 61 -7.13 -4.91 -3.04
N PHE A 62 -5.99 -4.25 -2.88
CA PHE A 62 -5.48 -3.86 -1.57
C PHE A 62 -5.23 -2.37 -1.47
N ALA A 63 -5.42 -1.85 -0.27
CA ALA A 63 -5.05 -0.50 0.11
C ALA A 63 -4.14 -0.55 1.34
N LEU A 64 -3.03 0.20 1.27
CA LEU A 64 -2.17 0.45 2.42
C LEU A 64 -2.38 1.89 2.85
N ILE A 65 -2.67 2.11 4.12
CA ILE A 65 -2.77 3.45 4.68
C ILE A 65 -1.75 3.56 5.80
N ILE A 66 -0.73 4.37 5.55
CA ILE A 66 0.37 4.59 6.48
C ILE A 66 0.32 6.03 6.94
N GLU A 67 0.36 6.27 8.25
CA GLU A 67 0.36 7.60 8.80
C GLU A 67 1.70 7.92 9.44
N VAL A 68 2.20 9.12 9.16
CA VAL A 68 3.43 9.68 9.73
C VAL A 68 3.13 11.08 10.27
N ASP A 69 4.01 11.60 11.15
CA ASP A 69 3.74 12.84 11.87
C ASP A 69 3.62 14.07 10.96
N ASP A 70 4.55 14.19 10.01
CA ASP A 70 4.67 15.38 9.16
C ASP A 70 5.41 15.05 7.86
N VAL A 71 5.60 16.07 7.01
CA VAL A 71 6.28 15.90 5.73
C VAL A 71 7.74 15.48 5.91
N SER A 72 8.41 15.97 6.96
CA SER A 72 9.78 15.55 7.25
C SER A 72 9.87 14.06 7.56
N ALA A 73 8.95 13.55 8.37
CA ALA A 73 8.86 12.11 8.66
C ALA A 73 8.53 11.31 7.39
N LEU A 74 7.65 11.82 6.55
CA LEU A 74 7.35 11.19 5.26
C LEU A 74 8.60 11.06 4.39
N LYS A 75 9.38 12.11 4.27
CA LYS A 75 10.61 12.10 3.48
C LYS A 75 11.61 11.07 4.04
N ARG A 76 11.78 11.01 5.36
CA ARG A 76 12.66 10.01 5.98
C ARG A 76 12.18 8.59 5.68
N TYR A 77 10.87 8.35 5.78
CA TYR A 77 10.30 7.06 5.44
C TYR A 77 10.53 6.68 3.98
N LEU A 78 10.25 7.59 3.04
CA LEU A 78 10.41 7.33 1.61
C LEU A 78 11.86 7.08 1.22
N GLN A 79 12.83 7.62 1.97
CA GLN A 79 14.25 7.44 1.75
C GLN A 79 14.85 6.29 2.55
N ALA A 80 14.08 5.67 3.44
CA ALA A 80 14.56 4.58 4.28
C ALA A 80 14.83 3.31 3.45
N PRO A 81 15.84 2.50 3.82
CA PRO A 81 16.10 1.23 3.14
C PRO A 81 14.90 0.30 3.12
N ALA A 82 14.09 0.29 4.20
CA ALA A 82 12.88 -0.51 4.26
C ALA A 82 11.88 -0.11 3.18
N HIS A 83 11.72 1.19 2.89
CA HIS A 83 10.83 1.65 1.82
C HIS A 83 11.36 1.25 0.45
N ARG A 84 12.68 1.26 0.24
CA ARG A 84 13.29 0.82 -1.02
C ARG A 84 12.99 -0.65 -1.27
N ALA A 85 13.08 -1.48 -0.24
CA ALA A 85 12.73 -2.91 -0.34
C ALA A 85 11.25 -3.10 -0.69
N LEU A 86 10.35 -2.27 -0.13
CA LEU A 86 8.93 -2.27 -0.49
C LEU A 86 8.71 -1.86 -1.94
N GLY A 87 9.45 -0.86 -2.44
CA GLY A 87 9.39 -0.43 -3.83
C GLY A 87 9.78 -1.55 -4.80
N ASP A 88 10.82 -2.29 -4.48
CA ASP A 88 11.25 -3.44 -5.26
C ASP A 88 10.19 -4.53 -5.28
N LEU A 89 9.55 -4.79 -4.14
CA LEU A 89 8.46 -5.75 -4.03
C LEU A 89 7.26 -5.32 -4.88
N PHE A 90 6.89 -4.03 -4.82
CA PHE A 90 5.80 -3.51 -5.66
C PHE A 90 6.10 -3.70 -7.14
N SER A 91 7.33 -3.40 -7.58
CA SER A 91 7.71 -3.56 -8.99
C SER A 91 7.62 -5.00 -9.46
N SER A 92 7.94 -5.96 -8.60
CA SER A 92 7.98 -7.38 -8.97
C SER A 92 6.65 -8.11 -8.79
N ALA A 93 5.80 -7.66 -7.86
CA ALA A 93 4.61 -8.41 -7.45
C ALA A 93 3.28 -7.77 -7.86
N THR A 94 3.28 -6.55 -8.41
CA THR A 94 2.04 -5.87 -8.76
C THR A 94 1.87 -5.71 -10.26
N ALA A 95 0.60 -5.80 -10.71
CA ALA A 95 0.20 -5.44 -12.08
C ALA A 95 -0.08 -3.96 -12.18
N ALA A 96 -0.53 -3.33 -11.09
CA ALA A 96 -0.81 -1.90 -11.02
C ALA A 96 -0.65 -1.45 -9.58
N ALA A 97 -0.12 -0.24 -9.38
CA ALA A 97 0.00 0.38 -8.07
C ALA A 97 0.04 1.89 -8.24
N LEU A 98 -0.47 2.60 -7.25
CA LEU A 98 -0.33 4.05 -7.16
C LEU A 98 -0.20 4.47 -5.69
N ALA A 99 0.41 5.63 -5.48
CA ALA A 99 0.61 6.15 -4.14
C ALA A 99 0.41 7.66 -4.15
N TYR A 100 -0.33 8.16 -3.16
CA TYR A 100 -0.56 9.59 -2.95
C TYR A 100 -0.45 9.92 -1.47
N ASP A 101 0.00 11.13 -1.20
CA ASP A 101 0.19 11.61 0.17
C ASP A 101 -0.77 12.76 0.44
N TYR A 102 -1.42 12.71 1.60
CA TYR A 102 -2.43 13.69 1.99
C TYR A 102 -2.15 14.24 3.39
N ASP A 103 -2.28 15.55 3.53
CA ASP A 103 -2.26 16.17 4.85
C ASP A 103 -3.66 16.03 5.46
N MET A 104 -3.74 15.28 6.54
CA MET A 104 -5.00 14.97 7.22
C MET A 104 -5.26 16.02 8.28
N THR A 105 -6.27 16.80 8.05
CA THR A 105 -6.70 17.87 8.97
C THR A 105 -7.64 17.38 10.06
#